data_019b2f06a0d8a412e29bdde231fb4eac
#
_entry.id   019b2f06a0d8a412e29bdde231fb4eac
#
_cell.length_a   1.000
_cell.length_b   1.000
_cell.length_c   1.000
_cell.angle_alpha   90.00
_cell.angle_beta   90.00
_cell.angle_gamma   90.00
#
_symmetry.space_group_name_H-M   'P 1'
#
loop_
_entity.id
_entity.type
_entity.pdbx_description
1 polymer ?
#
loop_
_entity_poly.entity_id
_entity_poly.type
_entity_poly.pdbx_seq_one_letter_code
_entity_poly.pdbx_strand_id
1 'polypeptide(L)'
;MQNQGNCYKNVWILSGTSDGPVIANRLLELNYSVFASVLTYKAGQAYLENPKLHIITGKLNNKDEIINFIKKNKIKFVVDATHPFAIIISKNLNNACKEINTPCLLYTSPSPRDY
;
A
#
# COMPACT_ATOMS: atom_id res chain seq x y z
N MET A 1 -8.33 9.40 -26.70
CA MET A 1 -8.23 9.01 -26.33
C MET A 1 -8.11 8.28 -25.88
N GLN A 2 -7.86 8.02 -25.58
CA GLN A 2 -7.70 7.42 -25.21
C GLN A 2 -7.78 6.69 -24.45
N ASN A 3 -7.92 6.16 -24.52
CA ASN A 3 -7.99 5.40 -23.76
C ASN A 3 -7.42 5.16 -22.89
N GLN A 4 -7.13 5.40 -22.67
CA GLN A 4 -6.54 5.29 -21.68
C GLN A 4 -7.16 5.00 -20.48
N GLY A 5 -8.14 5.19 -20.26
CA GLY A 5 -8.91 4.85 -19.12
C GLY A 5 -8.73 3.46 -18.64
N ASN A 6 -8.05 2.66 -19.40
CA ASN A 6 -7.79 1.27 -19.03
C ASN A 6 -6.58 1.09 -18.15
N CYS A 7 -5.80 2.13 -17.98
CA CYS A 7 -4.61 2.05 -17.15
C CYS A 7 -4.94 2.52 -15.77
N TYR A 8 -5.38 1.59 -14.94
CA TYR A 8 -5.59 1.92 -13.55
C TYR A 8 -4.24 2.07 -12.88
N LYS A 9 -4.02 3.21 -12.31
CA LYS A 9 -2.78 3.49 -11.59
C LYS A 9 -3.03 3.50 -10.10
N ASN A 10 -3.75 2.51 -9.64
CA ASN A 10 -4.07 2.39 -8.23
C ASN A 10 -3.01 1.55 -7.53
N VAL A 11 -2.46 2.08 -6.47
CA VAL A 11 -1.43 1.41 -5.68
C VAL A 11 -1.90 1.35 -4.24
N TRP A 12 -1.64 0.24 -3.58
CA TRP A 12 -2.02 0.05 -2.19
C TRP A 12 -0.76 -0.08 -1.35
N ILE A 13 -0.65 0.79 -0.35
CA ILE A 13 0.46 0.76 0.60
C ILE A 13 -0.06 0.26 1.93
N LEU A 14 0.57 -0.79 2.46
CA LEU A 14 0.32 -1.20 3.82
C LEU A 14 1.43 -0.60 4.67
N SER A 15 1.06 0.35 5.50
CA SER A 15 2.03 1.15 6.22
C SER A 15 2.05 0.77 7.70
N GLY A 16 3.22 0.50 8.21
CA GLY A 16 3.42 0.25 9.63
C GLY A 16 4.58 1.05 10.18
N THR A 17 5.17 1.90 9.34
CA THR A 17 6.32 2.70 9.70
C THR A 17 6.10 4.14 9.26
N SER A 18 7.01 5.01 9.66
CA SER A 18 6.95 6.42 9.26
C SER A 18 7.27 6.63 7.78
N ASP A 19 7.67 5.60 7.08
CA ASP A 19 8.00 5.72 5.66
C ASP A 19 6.78 5.73 4.76
N GLY A 20 5.61 5.33 5.28
CA GLY A 20 4.40 5.31 4.48
C GLY A 20 4.10 6.62 3.77
N PRO A 21 4.08 7.75 4.49
CA PRO A 21 3.83 9.04 3.84
C PRO A 21 4.85 9.40 2.76
N VAL A 22 6.11 9.05 2.96
CA VAL A 22 7.16 9.32 1.97
C VAL A 22 6.89 8.53 0.70
N ILE A 23 6.56 7.26 0.85
CA ILE A 23 6.26 6.41 -0.30
C ILE A 23 5.02 6.93 -1.02
N ALA A 24 3.99 7.28 -0.27
CA ALA A 24 2.74 7.78 -0.85
C ALA A 24 2.98 9.04 -1.65
N ASN A 25 3.73 9.98 -1.10
CA ASN A 25 4.02 11.23 -1.80
C ASN A 25 4.76 10.98 -3.12
N ARG A 26 5.70 10.06 -3.10
CA ARG A 26 6.45 9.74 -4.30
C ARG A 26 5.54 9.16 -5.38
N LEU A 27 4.66 8.26 -5.00
CA LEU A 27 3.74 7.65 -5.93
C LEU A 27 2.74 8.67 -6.49
N LEU A 28 2.28 9.58 -5.64
CA LEU A 28 1.38 10.63 -6.08
C LEU A 28 2.05 11.55 -7.09
N GLU A 29 3.34 11.84 -6.90
CA GLU A 29 4.10 12.62 -7.86
C GLU A 29 4.20 11.93 -9.21
N LEU A 30 4.16 10.62 -9.21
CA LEU A 30 4.21 9.82 -10.42
C LEU A 30 2.83 9.56 -11.02
N ASN A 31 1.82 10.26 -10.54
CA ASN A 31 0.45 10.18 -11.03
C ASN A 31 -0.28 8.89 -10.67
N TYR A 32 0.14 8.22 -9.62
CA TYR A 32 -0.61 7.08 -9.10
C TYR A 32 -1.70 7.57 -8.16
N SER A 33 -2.78 6.80 -8.09
CA SER A 33 -3.75 6.93 -7.02
C SER A 33 -3.31 5.99 -5.91
N VAL A 34 -3.27 6.49 -4.69
CA VAL A 34 -2.69 5.74 -3.58
C VAL A 34 -3.75 5.42 -2.54
N PHE A 35 -3.82 4.15 -2.18
CA PHE A 35 -4.62 3.69 -1.05
C PHE A 35 -3.64 3.32 0.05
N ALA A 36 -3.71 4.01 1.17
CA ALA A 36 -2.78 3.79 2.27
C ALA A 36 -3.53 3.23 3.47
N SER A 37 -3.21 2.00 3.84
CA SER A 37 -3.80 1.36 5.02
C SER A 37 -2.92 1.61 6.23
N VAL A 38 -3.53 2.15 7.28
CA VAL A 38 -2.85 2.44 8.53
C VAL A 38 -3.62 1.81 9.67
N LEU A 39 -2.95 1.54 10.78
CA LEU A 39 -3.58 0.89 11.91
C LEU A 39 -4.37 1.86 12.79
N THR A 40 -3.96 3.13 12.82
CA THR A 40 -4.61 4.10 13.67
C THR A 40 -4.91 5.36 12.88
N TYR A 41 -5.91 6.09 13.36
CA TYR A 41 -6.26 7.37 12.76
C TYR A 41 -5.07 8.34 12.83
N LYS A 42 -4.36 8.31 13.94
CA LYS A 42 -3.20 9.18 14.12
C LYS A 42 -2.12 8.93 13.07
N ALA A 43 -1.90 7.66 12.74
CA ALA A 43 -0.91 7.31 11.71
C ALA A 43 -1.31 7.91 10.37
N GLY A 44 -2.61 7.95 10.08
CA GLY A 44 -3.10 8.52 8.83
C GLY A 44 -2.91 10.03 8.74
N GLN A 45 -2.85 10.70 9.88
CA GLN A 45 -2.68 12.15 9.89
C GLN A 45 -1.30 12.61 9.42
N ALA A 46 -0.35 11.71 9.38
CA ALA A 46 0.99 12.03 8.89
C ALA A 46 1.02 12.21 7.37
N TYR A 47 -0.03 11.80 6.69
CA TYR A 47 -0.10 11.90 5.24
C TYR A 47 -0.63 13.27 4.82
N LEU A 48 -0.07 13.80 3.75
CA LEU A 48 -0.54 15.08 3.19
C LEU A 48 -1.83 14.84 2.41
N GLU A 49 -2.75 15.78 2.52
CA GLU A 49 -4.00 15.69 1.78
C GLU A 49 -3.76 15.74 0.29
N ASN A 50 -4.45 14.87 -0.44
CA ASN A 50 -4.35 14.82 -1.89
C ASN A 50 -5.61 14.14 -2.43
N PRO A 51 -6.20 14.67 -3.51
CA PRO A 51 -7.42 14.07 -4.07
C PRO A 51 -7.23 12.63 -4.52
N LYS A 52 -6.00 12.23 -4.81
CA LYS A 52 -5.71 10.86 -5.24
C LYS A 52 -5.23 9.97 -4.10
N LEU A 53 -5.24 10.47 -2.88
CA LEU A 53 -4.82 9.70 -1.72
C LEU A 53 -6.04 9.32 -0.89
N HIS A 54 -6.16 8.02 -0.61
CA HIS A 54 -7.24 7.49 0.20
C HIS A 54 -6.66 6.78 1.41
N ILE A 55 -6.97 7.28 2.60
CA ILE A 55 -6.47 6.69 3.83
C ILE A 55 -7.51 5.71 4.36
N ILE A 56 -7.07 4.50 4.64
CA ILE A 56 -7.93 3.47 5.20
C ILE A 56 -7.40 3.11 6.57
N THR A 57 -8.22 3.34 7.58
CA THR A 57 -7.85 3.03 8.96
C THR A 57 -8.46 1.70 9.35
N GLY A 58 -7.66 0.85 9.95
CA GLY A 58 -8.16 -0.42 10.42
C GLY A 58 -7.22 -1.54 10.11
N LYS A 59 -7.62 -2.72 10.57
CA LYS A 59 -6.80 -3.91 10.49
C LYS A 59 -7.37 -4.86 9.44
N LEU A 60 -6.50 -5.45 8.65
CA LEU A 60 -6.88 -6.52 7.75
C LEU A 60 -6.58 -7.84 8.44
N ASN A 61 -7.58 -8.69 8.55
CA ASN A 61 -7.47 -9.85 9.41
C ASN A 61 -7.05 -11.11 8.67
N ASN A 62 -7.33 -11.20 7.38
CA ASN A 62 -7.02 -12.43 6.66
C ASN A 62 -6.78 -12.17 5.19
N LYS A 63 -6.35 -13.24 4.53
CA LYS A 63 -6.02 -13.19 3.11
C LYS A 63 -7.22 -12.80 2.24
N ASP A 64 -8.40 -13.27 2.60
CA ASP A 64 -9.60 -13.00 1.79
C ASP A 64 -9.93 -11.51 1.77
N GLU A 65 -9.77 -10.83 2.89
CA GLU A 65 -9.99 -9.39 2.96
C GLU A 65 -9.01 -8.64 2.06
N ILE A 66 -7.77 -9.10 2.04
CA ILE A 66 -6.74 -8.49 1.20
C ILE A 66 -7.10 -8.68 -0.28
N ILE A 67 -7.48 -9.89 -0.66
CA ILE A 67 -7.84 -10.19 -2.04
C ILE A 67 -9.04 -9.35 -2.47
N ASN A 68 -10.06 -9.27 -1.62
CA ASN A 68 -11.25 -8.49 -1.93
C ASN A 68 -10.93 -7.02 -2.13
N PHE A 69 -10.06 -6.48 -1.29
CA PHE A 69 -9.66 -5.08 -1.41
C PHE A 69 -8.96 -4.83 -2.75
N ILE A 70 -8.04 -5.70 -3.10
CA ILE A 70 -7.28 -5.55 -4.35
C ILE A 70 -8.21 -5.60 -5.56
N LYS A 71 -9.14 -6.54 -5.57
CA LYS A 71 -10.08 -6.66 -6.68
C LYS A 71 -11.06 -5.51 -6.75
N LYS A 72 -11.59 -5.13 -5.60
CA LYS A 72 -12.59 -4.06 -5.54
C LYS A 72 -12.02 -2.72 -6.01
N ASN A 73 -10.80 -2.45 -5.64
CA ASN A 73 -10.17 -1.16 -5.93
C ASN A 73 -9.24 -1.21 -7.13
N LYS A 74 -9.20 -2.32 -7.82
CA LYS A 74 -8.40 -2.49 -9.04
C LYS A 74 -6.94 -2.10 -8.81
N ILE A 75 -6.37 -2.64 -7.75
CA ILE A 75 -5.01 -2.33 -7.36
C ILE A 75 -4.03 -2.94 -8.36
N LYS A 76 -3.13 -2.11 -8.87
CA LYS A 76 -2.14 -2.53 -9.84
C LYS A 76 -0.97 -3.24 -9.17
N PHE A 77 -0.50 -2.71 -8.06
CA PHE A 77 0.52 -3.37 -7.26
C PHE A 77 0.41 -2.91 -5.82
N VAL A 78 1.02 -3.67 -4.93
CA VAL A 78 0.97 -3.42 -3.50
C VAL A 78 2.37 -3.14 -3.00
N VAL A 79 2.49 -2.18 -2.10
CA VAL A 79 3.77 -1.91 -1.43
C VAL A 79 3.63 -2.33 0.03
N ASP A 80 4.45 -3.28 0.43
CA ASP A 80 4.49 -3.75 1.81
C ASP A 80 5.51 -2.91 2.57
N ALA A 81 5.01 -1.91 3.27
CA ALA A 81 5.82 -1.04 4.12
C ALA A 81 5.49 -1.26 5.59
N THR A 82 5.12 -2.49 5.93
CA THR A 82 4.80 -2.84 7.30
C THR A 82 6.06 -2.93 8.14
N HIS A 83 5.85 -2.87 9.46
CA HIS A 83 6.97 -2.99 10.38
C HIS A 83 7.64 -4.36 10.22
N PRO A 84 8.97 -4.43 10.36
CA PRO A 84 9.67 -5.71 10.21
C PRO A 84 9.14 -6.84 11.09
N PHE A 85 8.49 -6.51 12.20
CA PHE A 85 7.93 -7.52 13.09
C PHE A 85 6.49 -7.91 12.73
N ALA A 86 5.93 -7.30 11.69
CA ALA A 86 4.56 -7.63 11.26
C ALA A 86 4.59 -8.83 10.30
N ILE A 87 5.09 -9.95 10.79
CA ILE A 87 5.35 -11.12 9.95
C ILE A 87 4.06 -11.71 9.41
N ILE A 88 3.03 -11.77 10.23
CA ILE A 88 1.77 -12.40 9.84
C ILE A 88 1.08 -11.63 8.73
N ILE A 89 1.01 -10.30 8.87
CA ILE A 89 0.36 -9.49 7.84
C ILE A 89 1.15 -9.52 6.54
N SER A 90 2.48 -9.46 6.60
CA SER A 90 3.31 -9.55 5.41
C SER A 90 3.13 -10.88 4.70
N LYS A 91 3.05 -11.98 5.47
CA LYS A 91 2.86 -13.30 4.90
C LYS A 91 1.50 -13.41 4.21
N ASN A 92 0.44 -12.94 4.88
CA ASN A 92 -0.90 -12.97 4.31
C ASN A 92 -0.98 -12.13 3.05
N LEU A 93 -0.34 -10.97 3.07
CA LEU A 93 -0.32 -10.08 1.93
C LEU A 93 0.40 -10.74 0.75
N ASN A 94 1.54 -11.31 1.00
CA ASN A 94 2.32 -11.98 -0.05
C ASN A 94 1.55 -13.14 -0.65
N ASN A 95 0.91 -13.94 0.18
CA ASN A 95 0.11 -15.08 -0.29
C ASN A 95 -1.09 -14.61 -1.11
N ALA A 96 -1.76 -13.56 -0.66
CA ALA A 96 -2.90 -13.02 -1.38
C ALA A 96 -2.50 -12.51 -2.75
N CYS A 97 -1.42 -11.77 -2.80
CA CYS A 97 -0.93 -11.20 -4.05
C CYS A 97 -0.51 -12.29 -5.03
N LYS A 98 0.12 -13.34 -4.54
CA LYS A 98 0.49 -14.46 -5.38
C LYS A 98 -0.73 -15.15 -5.98
N GLU A 99 -1.76 -15.31 -5.17
CA GLU A 99 -2.97 -16.03 -5.60
C GLU A 99 -3.65 -15.33 -6.76
N ILE A 100 -3.62 -14.01 -6.80
CA ILE A 100 -4.29 -13.22 -7.82
C ILE A 100 -3.34 -12.54 -8.78
N ASN A 101 -2.07 -12.92 -8.75
CA ASN A 101 -1.04 -12.40 -9.67
C ASN A 101 -0.88 -10.88 -9.60
N THR A 102 -0.96 -10.33 -8.43
CA THR A 102 -0.74 -8.89 -8.22
C THR A 102 0.66 -8.72 -7.65
N PRO A 103 1.51 -7.88 -8.26
CA PRO A 103 2.85 -7.65 -7.70
C PRO A 103 2.80 -7.07 -6.30
N CYS A 104 3.63 -7.60 -5.44
CA CYS A 104 3.78 -7.10 -4.07
C CYS A 104 5.24 -6.74 -3.86
N LEU A 105 5.49 -5.45 -3.66
CA LEU A 105 6.85 -4.95 -3.50
C LEU A 105 7.13 -4.76 -2.01
N LEU A 106 8.19 -5.35 -1.54
CA LEU A 106 8.61 -5.18 -0.17
C LEU A 106 9.47 -3.93 -0.06
N TYR A 107 9.01 -2.97 0.72
CA TYR A 107 9.77 -1.76 0.96
C TYR A 107 10.60 -1.95 2.21
N THR A 108 11.90 -1.70 2.09
CA THR A 108 12.78 -1.68 3.24
C THR A 108 13.40 -0.30 3.34
N SER A 109 13.34 0.25 4.53
CA SER A 109 13.95 1.56 4.76
C SER A 109 15.44 1.50 4.46
N PRO A 110 15.99 2.51 3.80
CA PRO A 110 17.44 2.56 3.65
C PRO A 110 18.06 2.58 5.04
N SER A 111 18.93 1.66 5.28
CA SER A 111 19.58 1.57 6.59
C SER A 111 20.74 2.53 6.63
N PRO A 112 20.69 3.48 7.54
CA PRO A 112 21.84 4.34 7.67
C PRO A 112 23.02 3.64 8.28
N ARG A 113 22.93 2.52 8.68
CA ARG A 113 23.80 1.78 9.23
C ARG A 113 24.65 1.07 8.77
N ASP A 114 24.47 1.07 8.45
CA ASP A 114 25.08 0.47 7.96
C ASP A 114 26.18 0.89 8.12
N TYR A 115 26.19 1.26 8.60
CA TYR A 115 27.13 1.76 8.61
C TYR A 115 27.74 1.70 9.30
#